data_574eb681b581c901b22d077a3a2850d4
#
_entry.id   574eb681b581c901b22d077a3a2850d4
#
_cell.length_a   1.000
_cell.length_b   1.000
_cell.length_c   1.000
_cell.angle_alpha   90.00
_cell.angle_beta   90.00
_cell.angle_gamma   90.00
#
_symmetry.space_group_name_H-M   'P 1'
#
loop_
_entity.id
_entity.type
_entity.pdbx_description
1 polymer ?
#
loop_
_entity_poly.entity_id
_entity_poly.type
_entity_poly.pdbx_seq_one_letter_code
_entity_poly.pdbx_strand_id
1 'polypeptide(L)'
;MGIFTKDIKTFDDLLLHGLQDIFYAEHQITKALPKMIDKATNADLKTGLKNHLEETNSQIERLKKVFAKLGQDPKGTTCPAIDGIIKEADETAGEIEDKAVLDAAIVANCQAVEHYEIARYGTLIAWAESLGHDEIVRFLTTNLNEEKAANTKLNTVALRKGVNTKATAA
;
A
#
# COMPACT_ATOMS: atom_id res chain seq x y z
N MET A 1 -1.28 27.12 -18.28
CA MET A 1 -2.51 27.26 -17.45
C MET A 1 -3.34 26.02 -17.70
N GLY A 2 -3.21 24.98 -16.86
CA GLY A 2 -4.00 23.76 -17.01
C GLY A 2 -5.46 24.09 -16.69
N ILE A 3 -6.34 23.80 -17.63
CA ILE A 3 -7.77 23.81 -17.40
C ILE A 3 -8.03 22.65 -16.45
N PHE A 4 -8.24 22.94 -15.15
CA PHE A 4 -8.75 21.97 -14.22
C PHE A 4 -10.20 21.68 -14.60
N THR A 5 -10.41 20.68 -15.43
CA THR A 5 -11.73 20.10 -15.60
C THR A 5 -12.12 19.47 -14.27
N LYS A 6 -13.23 19.90 -13.68
CA LYS A 6 -13.80 19.25 -12.52
C LYS A 6 -14.47 17.96 -13.00
N ASP A 7 -13.68 16.89 -13.12
CA ASP A 7 -14.14 15.62 -13.66
C ASP A 7 -14.95 14.80 -12.63
N ILE A 8 -14.82 15.12 -11.33
CA ILE A 8 -15.59 14.50 -10.24
C ILE A 8 -16.85 15.35 -10.01
N LYS A 9 -18.01 14.84 -10.41
CA LYS A 9 -19.32 15.53 -10.32
C LYS A 9 -20.32 14.72 -9.51
N THR A 10 -20.16 13.43 -9.45
CA THR A 10 -21.05 12.49 -8.75
C THR A 10 -20.28 11.68 -7.73
N PHE A 11 -21.02 10.94 -6.89
CA PHE A 11 -20.40 10.05 -5.91
C PHE A 11 -19.75 8.82 -6.59
N ASP A 12 -20.32 8.37 -7.72
CA ASP A 12 -19.72 7.35 -8.57
C ASP A 12 -18.38 7.82 -9.16
N ASP A 13 -18.30 9.07 -9.63
CA ASP A 13 -17.04 9.64 -10.13
C ASP A 13 -15.99 9.68 -9.01
N LEU A 14 -16.38 10.00 -7.78
CA LEU A 14 -15.49 10.02 -6.62
C LEU A 14 -14.99 8.62 -6.27
N LEU A 15 -15.87 7.62 -6.28
CA LEU A 15 -15.49 6.21 -6.11
C LEU A 15 -14.50 5.78 -7.19
N LEU A 16 -14.80 6.06 -8.45
CA LEU A 16 -13.92 5.73 -9.58
C LEU A 16 -12.55 6.39 -9.44
N HIS A 17 -12.51 7.68 -9.09
CA HIS A 17 -11.25 8.39 -8.86
C HIS A 17 -10.44 7.75 -7.73
N GLY A 18 -11.07 7.41 -6.61
CA GLY A 18 -10.39 6.74 -5.50
C GLY A 18 -9.88 5.33 -5.86
N LEU A 19 -10.60 4.59 -6.71
CA LEU A 19 -10.14 3.31 -7.25
C LEU A 19 -8.94 3.49 -8.19
N GLN A 20 -8.92 4.53 -9.00
CA GLN A 20 -7.77 4.87 -9.85
C GLN A 20 -6.55 5.27 -9.02
N ASP A 21 -6.75 5.99 -7.91
CA ASP A 21 -5.72 6.40 -6.98
C ASP A 21 -5.06 5.18 -6.32
N ILE A 22 -5.85 4.26 -5.74
CA ILE A 22 -5.30 3.07 -5.10
C ILE A 22 -4.69 2.08 -6.12
N PHE A 23 -5.26 1.95 -7.31
CA PHE A 23 -4.69 1.12 -8.38
C PHE A 23 -3.30 1.61 -8.81
N TYR A 24 -3.11 2.93 -8.90
CA TYR A 24 -1.80 3.52 -9.13
C TYR A 24 -0.85 3.21 -7.96
N ALA A 25 -1.32 3.39 -6.72
CA ALA A 25 -0.51 3.16 -5.52
C ALA A 25 0.02 1.73 -5.47
N GLU A 26 -0.82 0.72 -5.67
CA GLU A 26 -0.42 -0.69 -5.72
C GLU A 26 0.70 -0.94 -6.74
N HIS A 27 0.60 -0.33 -7.92
CA HIS A 27 1.64 -0.44 -8.94
C HIS A 27 2.95 0.27 -8.56
N GLN A 28 2.92 1.34 -7.76
CA GLN A 28 4.14 1.96 -7.25
C GLN A 28 4.76 1.12 -6.13
N ILE A 29 3.94 0.54 -5.27
CA ILE A 29 4.37 -0.36 -4.18
C ILE A 29 5.08 -1.60 -4.75
N THR A 30 4.50 -2.25 -5.79
CA THR A 30 5.15 -3.41 -6.45
C THR A 30 6.51 -3.07 -7.05
N LYS A 31 6.75 -1.82 -7.46
CA LYS A 31 8.05 -1.36 -7.96
C LYS A 31 9.04 -1.05 -6.83
N ALA A 32 8.53 -0.56 -5.69
CA ALA A 32 9.37 -0.17 -4.54
C ALA A 32 9.81 -1.37 -3.69
N LEU A 33 8.94 -2.35 -3.48
CA LEU A 33 9.17 -3.50 -2.61
C LEU A 33 10.45 -4.29 -2.93
N PRO A 34 10.82 -4.62 -4.19
CA PRO A 34 12.06 -5.33 -4.49
C PRO A 34 13.30 -4.65 -3.91
N LYS A 35 13.38 -3.34 -3.97
CA LYS A 35 14.50 -2.56 -3.42
C LYS A 35 14.57 -2.66 -1.89
N MET A 36 13.44 -2.64 -1.21
CA MET A 36 13.38 -2.82 0.25
C MET A 36 13.74 -4.26 0.65
N ILE A 37 13.28 -5.27 -0.11
CA ILE A 37 13.65 -6.68 0.07
C ILE A 37 15.17 -6.87 -0.02
N ASP A 38 15.82 -6.23 -0.99
CA ASP A 38 17.27 -6.34 -1.19
C ASP A 38 18.05 -5.68 -0.05
N LYS A 39 17.57 -4.55 0.47
CA LYS A 39 18.19 -3.80 1.57
C LYS A 39 17.98 -4.47 2.93
N ALA A 40 16.87 -5.14 3.17
CA ALA A 40 16.54 -5.78 4.44
C ALA A 40 17.53 -6.91 4.78
N THR A 41 17.94 -6.99 6.05
CA THR A 41 18.86 -8.03 6.54
C THR A 41 18.20 -9.01 7.52
N ASN A 42 17.17 -8.59 8.24
CA ASN A 42 16.38 -9.47 9.10
C ASN A 42 15.58 -10.46 8.24
N ALA A 43 15.72 -11.76 8.53
CA ALA A 43 15.11 -12.83 7.73
C ALA A 43 13.56 -12.81 7.77
N ASP A 44 12.97 -12.52 8.95
CA ASP A 44 11.52 -12.42 9.11
C ASP A 44 10.97 -11.20 8.35
N LEU A 45 11.65 -10.05 8.41
CA LEU A 45 11.32 -8.87 7.65
C LEU A 45 11.38 -9.15 6.13
N LYS A 46 12.47 -9.70 5.68
CA LYS A 46 12.65 -10.05 4.26
C LYS A 46 11.59 -11.00 3.73
N THR A 47 11.22 -12.00 4.53
CA THR A 47 10.15 -12.94 4.18
C THR A 47 8.78 -12.23 4.15
N GLY A 48 8.50 -11.37 5.14
CA GLY A 48 7.29 -10.57 5.18
C GLY A 48 7.12 -9.69 3.94
N LEU A 49 8.19 -8.98 3.53
CA LEU A 49 8.17 -8.11 2.34
C LEU A 49 7.95 -8.91 1.04
N LYS A 50 8.52 -10.11 0.91
CA LYS A 50 8.29 -10.98 -0.25
C LYS A 50 6.83 -11.43 -0.34
N ASN A 51 6.26 -11.87 0.79
CA ASN A 51 4.86 -12.27 0.85
C ASN A 51 3.94 -11.09 0.52
N HIS A 52 4.25 -9.89 1.04
CA HIS A 52 3.49 -8.68 0.74
C HIS A 52 3.54 -8.34 -0.76
N LEU A 53 4.67 -8.49 -1.42
CA LEU A 53 4.76 -8.31 -2.88
C LEU A 53 3.82 -9.26 -3.65
N GLU A 54 3.68 -10.51 -3.22
CA GLU A 54 2.75 -11.48 -3.82
C GLU A 54 1.29 -11.10 -3.52
N GLU A 55 1.00 -10.67 -2.29
CA GLU A 55 -0.31 -10.17 -1.87
C GLU A 55 -0.71 -8.94 -2.71
N THR A 56 0.18 -7.94 -2.87
CA THR A 56 -0.03 -6.72 -3.67
C THR A 56 -0.34 -7.04 -5.15
N ASN A 57 0.38 -7.99 -5.76
CA ASN A 57 0.05 -8.43 -7.12
C ASN A 57 -1.37 -9.03 -7.20
N SER A 58 -1.78 -9.79 -6.20
CA SER A 58 -3.14 -10.35 -6.12
C SER A 58 -4.20 -9.27 -5.93
N GLN A 59 -3.89 -8.21 -5.20
CA GLN A 59 -4.75 -7.05 -4.98
C GLN A 59 -4.97 -6.27 -6.27
N ILE A 60 -3.92 -6.07 -7.07
CA ILE A 60 -4.02 -5.48 -8.41
C ILE A 60 -4.99 -6.27 -9.29
N GLU A 61 -4.91 -7.61 -9.29
CA GLU A 61 -5.83 -8.44 -10.06
C GLU A 61 -7.29 -8.34 -9.56
N ARG A 62 -7.50 -8.19 -8.24
CA ARG A 62 -8.85 -7.92 -7.70
C ARG A 62 -9.35 -6.54 -8.10
N LEU A 63 -8.50 -5.52 -8.08
CA LEU A 63 -8.87 -4.17 -8.55
C LEU A 63 -9.25 -4.17 -10.04
N LYS A 64 -8.57 -4.92 -10.90
CA LYS A 64 -8.98 -5.09 -12.31
C LYS A 64 -10.40 -5.65 -12.41
N LYS A 65 -10.78 -6.61 -11.55
CA LYS A 65 -12.15 -7.13 -11.50
C LYS A 65 -13.14 -6.07 -11.03
N VAL A 66 -12.74 -5.21 -10.08
CA VAL A 66 -13.56 -4.07 -9.62
C VAL A 66 -13.82 -3.10 -10.76
N PHE A 67 -12.80 -2.72 -11.53
CA PHE A 67 -12.99 -1.86 -12.72
C PHE A 67 -13.92 -2.51 -13.74
N ALA A 68 -13.76 -3.81 -14.02
CA ALA A 68 -14.65 -4.53 -14.94
C ALA A 68 -16.11 -4.53 -14.47
N LYS A 69 -16.38 -4.63 -13.15
CA LYS A 69 -17.73 -4.53 -12.59
C LYS A 69 -18.36 -3.14 -12.78
N LEU A 70 -17.56 -2.11 -12.85
CA LEU A 70 -17.99 -0.73 -13.14
C LEU A 70 -18.07 -0.43 -14.64
N GLY A 71 -17.72 -1.40 -15.51
CA GLY A 71 -17.64 -1.17 -16.96
C GLY A 71 -16.53 -0.20 -17.35
N GLN A 72 -15.46 -0.12 -16.53
CA GLN A 72 -14.34 0.78 -16.71
C GLN A 72 -13.07 0.01 -17.06
N ASP A 73 -12.18 0.63 -17.83
CA ASP A 73 -10.83 0.10 -18.04
C ASP A 73 -9.96 0.34 -16.80
N PRO A 74 -9.14 -0.65 -16.39
CA PRO A 74 -8.25 -0.50 -15.25
C PRO A 74 -7.13 0.49 -15.57
N LYS A 75 -7.25 1.70 -15.03
CA LYS A 75 -6.30 2.79 -15.25
C LYS A 75 -6.06 3.52 -13.92
N GLY A 76 -4.78 3.73 -13.59
CA GLY A 76 -4.39 4.53 -12.44
C GLY A 76 -4.37 6.02 -12.74
N THR A 77 -4.50 6.82 -11.69
CA THR A 77 -4.21 8.25 -11.69
C THR A 77 -3.06 8.53 -10.74
N THR A 78 -2.19 9.49 -11.05
CA THR A 78 -1.04 9.83 -10.19
C THR A 78 -1.51 10.17 -8.78
N CYS A 79 -0.91 9.52 -7.79
CA CYS A 79 -1.19 9.71 -6.37
C CYS A 79 0.02 10.33 -5.67
N PRO A 80 0.03 11.65 -5.44
CA PRO A 80 1.15 12.30 -4.75
C PRO A 80 1.39 11.80 -3.33
N ALA A 81 0.38 11.23 -2.67
CA ALA A 81 0.50 10.69 -1.33
C ALA A 81 1.41 9.48 -1.30
N ILE A 82 1.13 8.45 -2.11
CA ILE A 82 1.98 7.25 -2.15
C ILE A 82 3.36 7.56 -2.73
N ASP A 83 3.46 8.43 -3.74
CA ASP A 83 4.73 8.86 -4.30
C ASP A 83 5.59 9.53 -3.23
N GLY A 84 4.98 10.36 -2.36
CA GLY A 84 5.64 11.01 -1.23
C GLY A 84 6.13 10.01 -0.19
N ILE A 85 5.30 9.03 0.20
CA ILE A 85 5.67 8.00 1.18
C ILE A 85 6.83 7.13 0.65
N ILE A 86 6.78 6.71 -0.61
CA ILE A 86 7.84 5.91 -1.22
C ILE A 86 9.14 6.72 -1.35
N LYS A 87 9.04 8.00 -1.70
CA LYS A 87 10.20 8.89 -1.78
C LYS A 87 10.87 9.05 -0.40
N GLU A 88 10.10 9.31 0.64
CA GLU A 88 10.61 9.39 2.02
C GLU A 88 11.28 8.08 2.46
N ALA A 89 10.68 6.94 2.13
CA ALA A 89 11.27 5.63 2.40
C ALA A 89 12.63 5.44 1.72
N ASP A 90 12.75 5.86 0.47
CA ASP A 90 14.00 5.80 -0.30
C ASP A 90 15.08 6.73 0.25
N GLU A 91 14.72 7.96 0.61
CA GLU A 91 15.63 8.95 1.19
C GLU A 91 16.15 8.46 2.55
N THR A 92 15.26 8.07 3.46
CA THR A 92 15.61 7.53 4.78
C THR A 92 16.51 6.31 4.67
N ALA A 93 16.17 5.36 3.80
CA ALA A 93 16.98 4.15 3.59
C ALA A 93 18.33 4.43 2.89
N GLY A 94 18.50 5.60 2.29
CA GLY A 94 19.75 6.08 1.69
C GLY A 94 20.72 6.70 2.69
N GLU A 95 20.20 7.23 3.79
CA GLU A 95 20.98 7.94 4.82
C GLU A 95 21.50 7.02 5.94
N ILE A 96 20.99 5.80 6.07
CA ILE A 96 21.29 4.88 7.16
C ILE A 96 22.39 3.89 6.72
N GLU A 97 23.54 3.90 7.40
CA GLU A 97 24.65 2.99 7.15
C GLU A 97 24.49 1.66 7.93
N ASP A 98 24.09 1.73 9.21
CA ASP A 98 23.94 0.55 10.05
C ASP A 98 22.74 -0.33 9.59
N LYS A 99 23.00 -1.61 9.45
CA LYS A 99 22.01 -2.54 8.89
C LYS A 99 20.85 -2.85 9.84
N ALA A 100 21.09 -2.85 11.15
CA ALA A 100 20.04 -3.10 12.13
C ALA A 100 19.12 -1.87 12.25
N VAL A 101 19.70 -0.66 12.20
CA VAL A 101 18.94 0.59 12.16
C VAL A 101 18.15 0.69 10.85
N LEU A 102 18.73 0.27 9.73
CA LEU A 102 18.05 0.25 8.43
C LEU A 102 16.85 -0.70 8.44
N ASP A 103 16.95 -1.91 9.01
CA ASP A 103 15.81 -2.82 9.15
C ASP A 103 14.66 -2.18 9.93
N ALA A 104 14.95 -1.45 11.01
CA ALA A 104 13.93 -0.74 11.78
C ALA A 104 13.27 0.40 10.96
N ALA A 105 14.05 1.14 10.18
CA ALA A 105 13.52 2.18 9.28
C ALA A 105 12.65 1.58 8.17
N ILE A 106 13.05 0.45 7.58
CA ILE A 106 12.24 -0.26 6.58
C ILE A 106 10.89 -0.66 7.17
N VAL A 107 10.85 -1.21 8.39
CA VAL A 107 9.58 -1.53 9.07
C VAL A 107 8.70 -0.30 9.20
N ALA A 108 9.24 0.82 9.68
CA ALA A 108 8.48 2.07 9.86
C ALA A 108 7.91 2.59 8.54
N ASN A 109 8.71 2.59 7.48
CA ASN A 109 8.29 3.04 6.15
C ASN A 109 7.22 2.13 5.56
N CYS A 110 7.35 0.80 5.70
CA CYS A 110 6.31 -0.13 5.25
C CYS A 110 5.01 0.11 6.03
N GLN A 111 5.06 0.33 7.35
CA GLN A 111 3.85 0.64 8.13
C GLN A 111 3.15 1.93 7.65
N ALA A 112 3.88 2.93 7.19
CA ALA A 112 3.28 4.13 6.60
C ALA A 112 2.50 3.80 5.32
N VAL A 113 3.04 2.91 4.47
CA VAL A 113 2.35 2.38 3.28
C VAL A 113 1.07 1.64 3.69
N GLU A 114 1.17 0.66 4.61
CA GLU A 114 0.02 -0.12 5.07
C GLU A 114 -1.10 0.78 5.62
N HIS A 115 -0.77 1.79 6.42
CA HIS A 115 -1.77 2.71 6.97
C HIS A 115 -2.41 3.60 5.91
N TYR A 116 -1.67 3.99 4.89
CA TYR A 116 -2.23 4.66 3.72
C TYR A 116 -3.27 3.75 3.01
N GLU A 117 -2.92 2.50 2.74
CA GLU A 117 -3.79 1.54 2.05
C GLU A 117 -5.01 1.17 2.90
N ILE A 118 -4.84 0.93 4.20
CA ILE A 118 -5.94 0.68 5.14
C ILE A 118 -6.96 1.84 5.12
N ALA A 119 -6.49 3.09 5.13
CA ALA A 119 -7.36 4.25 5.08
C ALA A 119 -8.10 4.34 3.73
N ARG A 120 -7.40 4.12 2.62
CA ARG A 120 -7.98 4.17 1.27
C ARG A 120 -8.99 3.06 1.05
N TYR A 121 -8.65 1.80 1.32
CA TYR A 121 -9.59 0.68 1.17
C TYR A 121 -10.81 0.83 2.09
N GLY A 122 -10.62 1.25 3.34
CA GLY A 122 -11.75 1.50 4.26
C GLY A 122 -12.73 2.53 3.72
N THR A 123 -12.21 3.62 3.16
CA THR A 123 -13.03 4.68 2.55
C THR A 123 -13.76 4.18 1.29
N LEU A 124 -13.06 3.48 0.39
CA LEU A 124 -13.64 2.95 -0.84
C LEU A 124 -14.73 1.91 -0.58
N ILE A 125 -14.56 1.08 0.46
CA ILE A 125 -15.60 0.12 0.91
C ILE A 125 -16.86 0.88 1.33
N ALA A 126 -16.73 1.89 2.20
CA ALA A 126 -17.87 2.68 2.67
C ALA A 126 -18.60 3.39 1.52
N TRP A 127 -17.87 3.90 0.54
CA TRP A 127 -18.46 4.52 -0.65
C TRP A 127 -19.16 3.50 -1.56
N ALA A 128 -18.54 2.33 -1.79
CA ALA A 128 -19.13 1.26 -2.57
C ALA A 128 -20.41 0.70 -1.91
N GLU A 129 -20.43 0.56 -0.58
CA GLU A 129 -21.62 0.19 0.20
C GLU A 129 -22.75 1.22 0.02
N SER A 130 -22.43 2.51 0.12
CA SER A 130 -23.42 3.60 -0.04
C SER A 130 -24.02 3.63 -1.45
N LEU A 131 -23.26 3.16 -2.46
CA LEU A 131 -23.71 3.07 -3.86
C LEU A 131 -24.36 1.71 -4.21
N GLY A 132 -24.41 0.75 -3.26
CA GLY A 132 -25.03 -0.55 -3.47
C GLY A 132 -24.17 -1.54 -4.30
N HIS A 133 -22.85 -1.35 -4.32
CA HIS A 133 -21.92 -2.20 -5.08
C HIS A 133 -21.39 -3.39 -4.25
N ASP A 134 -22.24 -4.30 -3.82
CA ASP A 134 -21.91 -5.41 -2.90
C ASP A 134 -20.74 -6.30 -3.35
N GLU A 135 -20.61 -6.55 -4.66
CA GLU A 135 -19.49 -7.36 -5.17
C GLU A 135 -18.16 -6.62 -5.07
N ILE A 136 -18.16 -5.31 -5.30
CA ILE A 136 -16.97 -4.44 -5.15
C ILE A 136 -16.55 -4.41 -3.69
N VAL A 137 -17.49 -4.25 -2.77
CA VAL A 137 -17.26 -4.32 -1.31
C VAL A 137 -16.50 -5.57 -0.93
N ARG A 138 -16.89 -6.75 -1.46
CA ARG A 138 -16.20 -8.03 -1.14
C ARG A 138 -14.75 -8.05 -1.61
N PHE A 139 -14.48 -7.58 -2.82
CA PHE A 139 -13.09 -7.51 -3.33
C PHE A 139 -12.22 -6.57 -2.50
N LEU A 140 -12.73 -5.37 -2.24
CA LEU A 140 -12.00 -4.35 -1.46
C LEU A 140 -11.80 -4.76 -0.01
N THR A 141 -12.78 -5.45 0.60
CA THR A 141 -12.66 -5.99 1.97
C THR A 141 -11.57 -7.05 2.06
N THR A 142 -11.39 -7.86 1.03
CA THR A 142 -10.29 -8.84 0.98
C THR A 142 -8.94 -8.12 1.00
N ASN A 143 -8.76 -7.09 0.15
CA ASN A 143 -7.54 -6.28 0.14
C ASN A 143 -7.31 -5.62 1.52
N LEU A 144 -8.31 -4.93 2.07
CA LEU A 144 -8.21 -4.31 3.40
C LEU A 144 -7.75 -5.27 4.50
N ASN A 145 -8.25 -6.51 4.49
CA ASN A 145 -7.89 -7.50 5.49
C ASN A 145 -6.43 -7.96 5.33
N GLU A 146 -5.93 -8.05 4.11
CA GLU A 146 -4.52 -8.35 3.83
C GLU A 146 -3.62 -7.23 4.34
N GLU A 147 -3.96 -5.93 4.11
CA GLU A 147 -3.19 -4.78 4.62
C GLU A 147 -3.15 -4.74 6.16
N LYS A 148 -4.29 -4.98 6.81
CA LYS A 148 -4.33 -5.09 8.27
C LYS A 148 -3.46 -6.24 8.80
N ALA A 149 -3.44 -7.36 8.11
CA ALA A 149 -2.59 -8.50 8.47
C ALA A 149 -1.11 -8.19 8.24
N ALA A 150 -0.76 -7.51 7.13
CA ALA A 150 0.61 -7.07 6.83
C ALA A 150 1.13 -6.11 7.91
N ASN A 151 0.35 -5.09 8.28
CA ASN A 151 0.70 -4.19 9.38
C ASN A 151 0.90 -4.93 10.72
N THR A 152 0.06 -5.92 11.03
CA THR A 152 0.22 -6.75 12.24
C THR A 152 1.50 -7.58 12.20
N LYS A 153 1.86 -8.14 11.04
CA LYS A 153 3.13 -8.87 10.84
C LYS A 153 4.33 -7.93 11.05
N LEU A 154 4.30 -6.71 10.49
CA LEU A 154 5.35 -5.70 10.68
C LEU A 154 5.53 -5.32 12.15
N ASN A 155 4.45 -5.09 12.90
CA ASN A 155 4.50 -4.90 14.35
C ASN A 155 5.18 -6.07 15.08
N THR A 156 4.86 -7.30 14.68
CA THR A 156 5.47 -8.49 15.27
C THR A 156 6.97 -8.56 14.98
N VAL A 157 7.38 -8.25 13.76
CA VAL A 157 8.79 -8.23 13.35
C VAL A 157 9.56 -7.15 14.13
N ALA A 158 8.99 -5.95 14.26
CA ALA A 158 9.59 -4.86 15.02
C ALA A 158 9.83 -5.21 16.48
N LEU A 159 8.76 -5.68 17.16
CA LEU A 159 8.72 -5.77 18.62
C LEU A 159 9.13 -7.16 19.16
N ARG A 160 8.88 -8.24 18.40
CA ARG A 160 9.04 -9.62 18.87
C ARG A 160 10.11 -10.42 18.13
N LYS A 161 10.54 -9.97 16.95
CA LYS A 161 11.55 -10.64 16.10
C LYS A 161 12.92 -9.96 16.13
N GLY A 162 13.08 -9.03 17.04
CA GLY A 162 14.37 -8.45 17.39
C GLY A 162 14.86 -7.32 16.49
N VAL A 163 14.03 -6.79 15.58
CA VAL A 163 14.45 -5.67 14.72
C VAL A 163 14.78 -4.45 15.58
N ASN A 164 13.83 -3.96 16.38
CA ASN A 164 14.07 -2.77 17.21
C ASN A 164 15.14 -3.02 18.29
N THR A 165 15.17 -4.22 18.90
CA THR A 165 16.18 -4.56 19.91
C THR A 165 17.60 -4.55 19.33
N LYS A 166 17.79 -5.02 18.09
CA LYS A 166 19.10 -4.98 17.43
C LYS A 166 19.49 -3.55 17.06
N ALA A 167 18.54 -2.73 16.61
CA ALA A 167 18.80 -1.34 16.29
C ALA A 167 19.24 -0.50 17.50
N THR A 168 18.79 -0.85 18.71
CA THR A 168 19.24 -0.14 19.94
C THR A 168 20.64 -0.54 20.40
N ALA A 169 21.22 -1.59 19.84
CA ALA A 169 22.56 -2.06 20.16
C ALA A 169 23.63 -1.65 19.13
N ALA A 170 23.21 -0.91 18.09
CA ALA A 170 24.04 -0.45 16.97
C ALA A 170 24.87 0.82 17.28
#